data_62d3040e602914efec42ad464ca799e1
#
_entry.id   62d3040e602914efec42ad464ca799e1
#
_cell.length_a   1.000
_cell.length_b   1.000
_cell.length_c   1.000
_cell.angle_alpha   90.00
_cell.angle_beta   90.00
_cell.angle_gamma   90.00
#
_symmetry.space_group_name_H-M   'P 1'
#
loop_
_entity.id
_entity.type
_entity.pdbx_description
1 polymer ?
#
loop_
_entity_poly.entity_id
_entity_poly.type
_entity_poly.pdbx_seq_one_letter_code
_entity_poly.pdbx_strand_id
1 'polypeptide(L)'
;KVSILTYSWFMEAQTLHAPLDALSAANRPQGIEIATLTTFDIPALAVLTLEAYDDDVTPEALLETSEELRLTFEGAFGATTEDSFIGAWDGGTLVGAILVVRESPWDDAPDGPFVVDLIVAPDYRRRGIATALVSEVASRCSQWGFDTLALRLDRRHGGARELYSVLGFEEIA
;
A
#
# COMPACT_ATOMS: atom_id res chain seq x y z
N LYS A 1 1.83 19.69 -11.21
CA LYS A 1 2.33 18.54 -10.42
C LYS A 1 1.27 17.46 -10.50
N VAL A 2 1.59 16.35 -11.16
CA VAL A 2 0.68 15.20 -11.27
C VAL A 2 0.78 14.44 -9.94
N SER A 3 -0.37 14.05 -9.39
CA SER A 3 -0.49 13.31 -8.14
C SER A 3 0.45 12.09 -8.10
N ILE A 4 1.02 11.81 -6.94
CA ILE A 4 1.90 10.64 -6.70
C ILE A 4 1.16 9.35 -7.10
N LEU A 5 -0.12 9.25 -6.82
CA LEU A 5 -0.97 8.12 -7.20
C LEU A 5 -1.23 8.05 -8.71
N THR A 6 -1.23 9.19 -9.42
CA THR A 6 -1.42 9.24 -10.88
C THR A 6 -0.11 9.09 -11.66
N TYR A 7 1.04 9.48 -11.10
CA TYR A 7 2.33 9.42 -11.81
C TYR A 7 2.83 7.99 -12.03
N SER A 8 2.53 7.09 -11.09
CA SER A 8 2.89 5.67 -11.18
C SER A 8 2.15 4.90 -12.28
N TRP A 9 1.07 5.47 -12.83
CA TRP A 9 0.17 4.76 -13.74
C TRP A 9 0.49 4.90 -15.23
N PHE A 10 1.26 5.92 -15.60
CA PHE A 10 1.46 6.28 -17.02
C PHE A 10 2.79 5.81 -17.64
N MET A 11 3.74 5.33 -16.86
CA MET A 11 5.07 4.98 -17.36
C MET A 11 5.42 3.53 -17.03
N GLU A 12 5.40 2.65 -18.02
CA GLU A 12 5.93 1.25 -17.96
C GLU A 12 5.67 0.48 -16.65
N ALA A 13 4.46 0.55 -16.16
CA ALA A 13 4.05 -0.18 -14.96
C ALA A 13 3.84 -1.67 -15.30
N GLN A 14 4.30 -2.52 -14.40
CA GLN A 14 4.15 -3.96 -14.47
C GLN A 14 3.10 -4.41 -13.46
N THR A 15 2.12 -5.19 -13.88
CA THR A 15 1.13 -5.77 -12.97
C THR A 15 1.66 -7.09 -12.43
N LEU A 16 1.66 -7.21 -11.11
CA LEU A 16 2.05 -8.41 -10.38
C LEU A 16 0.84 -8.97 -9.63
N HIS A 17 0.82 -10.26 -9.43
CA HIS A 17 -0.17 -10.93 -8.58
C HIS A 17 0.46 -12.04 -7.74
N ALA A 18 -0.18 -12.39 -6.64
CA ALA A 18 0.19 -13.52 -5.80
C ALA A 18 -1.04 -14.23 -5.22
N PRO A 19 -0.98 -15.55 -5.03
CA PRO A 19 -1.99 -16.23 -4.23
C PRO A 19 -1.88 -15.82 -2.76
N LEU A 20 -3.01 -15.63 -2.08
CA LEU A 20 -3.04 -15.11 -0.71
C LEU A 20 -2.41 -16.06 0.32
N ASP A 21 -2.48 -17.37 0.08
CA ASP A 21 -1.87 -18.38 0.95
C ASP A 21 -0.35 -18.29 0.98
N ALA A 22 0.28 -17.85 -0.12
CA ALA A 22 1.72 -17.59 -0.16
C ALA A 22 2.14 -16.36 0.65
N LEU A 23 1.22 -15.43 0.92
CA LEU A 23 1.48 -14.14 1.57
C LEU A 23 1.21 -14.12 3.08
N SER A 24 0.53 -15.14 3.62
CA SER A 24 -0.09 -15.07 4.95
C SER A 24 0.80 -15.41 6.16
N ALA A 25 2.08 -15.73 5.97
CA ALA A 25 2.92 -16.35 7.01
C ALA A 25 4.02 -15.47 7.61
N ALA A 26 3.93 -14.14 7.54
CA ALA A 26 4.98 -13.27 8.03
C ALA A 26 4.86 -12.99 9.54
N ASN A 27 5.99 -13.05 10.24
CA ASN A 27 6.10 -12.59 11.63
C ASN A 27 6.04 -11.06 11.70
N ARG A 28 5.34 -10.54 12.70
CA ARG A 28 5.34 -9.10 12.99
C ARG A 28 6.69 -8.68 13.56
N PRO A 29 7.28 -7.56 13.09
CA PRO A 29 8.46 -6.99 13.74
C PRO A 29 8.18 -6.63 15.20
N GLN A 30 9.16 -6.85 16.07
CA GLN A 30 9.02 -6.54 17.48
C GLN A 30 8.79 -5.04 17.69
N GLY A 31 7.83 -4.69 18.53
CA GLY A 31 7.48 -3.29 18.85
C GLY A 31 6.63 -2.58 17.83
N ILE A 32 6.27 -3.25 16.72
CA ILE A 32 5.40 -2.68 15.69
C ILE A 32 3.97 -3.20 15.87
N GLU A 33 3.04 -2.26 15.99
CA GLU A 33 1.61 -2.54 16.00
C GLU A 33 1.02 -2.39 14.60
N ILE A 34 0.23 -3.36 14.17
CA ILE A 34 -0.50 -3.33 12.91
C ILE A 34 -1.97 -3.07 13.21
N ALA A 35 -2.52 -2.00 12.66
CA ALA A 35 -3.88 -1.57 12.90
C ALA A 35 -4.55 -0.98 11.65
N THR A 36 -5.88 -1.04 11.62
CA THR A 36 -6.68 -0.39 10.57
C THR A 36 -6.51 1.13 10.63
N LEU A 37 -6.28 1.74 9.48
CA LEU A 37 -6.28 3.19 9.32
C LEU A 37 -7.69 3.70 9.07
N THR A 38 -7.99 4.87 9.63
CA THR A 38 -9.22 5.61 9.43
C THR A 38 -8.96 6.99 8.86
N THR A 39 -10.00 7.74 8.53
CA THR A 39 -9.86 9.13 8.08
C THR A 39 -9.19 10.05 9.10
N PHE A 40 -9.23 9.69 10.39
CA PHE A 40 -8.52 10.42 11.45
C PHE A 40 -6.99 10.28 11.35
N ASP A 41 -6.51 9.26 10.66
CA ASP A 41 -5.07 9.00 10.46
C ASP A 41 -4.51 9.71 9.22
N ILE A 42 -5.34 10.39 8.43
CA ILE A 42 -4.92 11.09 7.21
C ILE A 42 -3.75 12.05 7.46
N PRO A 43 -3.70 12.87 8.52
CA PRO A 43 -2.55 13.73 8.77
C PRO A 43 -1.24 12.96 8.93
N ALA A 44 -1.23 11.88 9.70
CA ALA A 44 -0.04 11.02 9.88
C ALA A 44 0.32 10.30 8.58
N LEU A 45 -0.66 9.83 7.84
CA LEU A 45 -0.47 9.14 6.55
C LEU A 45 0.08 10.09 5.48
N ALA A 46 -0.35 11.36 5.47
CA ALA A 46 0.18 12.36 4.55
C ALA A 46 1.68 12.64 4.79
N VAL A 47 2.09 12.77 6.05
CA VAL A 47 3.51 12.91 6.41
C VAL A 47 4.30 11.68 5.96
N LEU A 48 3.83 10.48 6.30
CA LEU A 48 4.48 9.23 5.91
C LEU A 48 4.60 9.11 4.38
N THR A 49 3.57 9.47 3.64
CA THR A 49 3.58 9.43 2.17
C THR A 49 4.67 10.31 1.59
N LEU A 50 4.76 11.57 2.05
CA LEU A 50 5.79 12.49 1.57
C LEU A 50 7.20 11.99 1.92
N GLU A 51 7.43 11.55 3.15
CA GLU A 51 8.72 11.00 3.58
C GLU A 51 9.12 9.74 2.80
N ALA A 52 8.17 8.85 2.54
CA ALA A 52 8.42 7.60 1.82
C ALA A 52 8.79 7.81 0.35
N TYR A 53 8.29 8.87 -0.27
CA TYR A 53 8.60 9.25 -1.65
C TYR A 53 9.72 10.31 -1.77
N ASP A 54 10.38 10.63 -0.66
CA ASP A 54 11.47 11.61 -0.61
C ASP A 54 11.04 13.02 -1.09
N ASP A 55 9.78 13.36 -0.80
CA ASP A 55 9.20 14.67 -1.06
C ASP A 55 9.33 15.59 0.16
N ASP A 56 9.43 16.90 -0.09
CA ASP A 56 9.48 17.90 0.97
C ASP A 56 8.15 17.98 1.74
N VAL A 57 8.24 17.90 3.07
CA VAL A 57 7.08 18.06 3.95
C VAL A 57 6.80 19.56 4.15
N THR A 58 6.03 20.14 3.23
CA THR A 58 5.58 21.53 3.28
C THR A 58 4.08 21.62 3.57
N PRO A 59 3.55 22.76 4.07
CA PRO A 59 2.12 22.93 4.27
C PRO A 59 1.29 22.67 3.01
N GLU A 60 1.78 23.11 1.86
CA GLU A 60 1.13 22.92 0.56
C GLU A 60 1.11 21.44 0.16
N ALA A 61 2.25 20.73 0.28
CA ALA A 61 2.36 19.31 -0.03
C ALA A 61 1.49 18.46 0.91
N LEU A 62 1.44 18.81 2.20
CA LEU A 62 0.56 18.13 3.17
C LEU A 62 -0.91 18.30 2.82
N LEU A 63 -1.32 19.50 2.40
CA LEU A 63 -2.71 19.77 2.00
C LEU A 63 -3.09 18.96 0.75
N GLU A 64 -2.26 18.99 -0.28
CA GLU A 64 -2.49 18.23 -1.52
C GLU A 64 -2.56 16.72 -1.25
N THR A 65 -1.59 16.18 -0.49
CA THR A 65 -1.54 14.76 -0.14
C THR A 65 -2.72 14.35 0.73
N SER A 66 -3.11 15.17 1.69
CA SER A 66 -4.28 14.91 2.54
C SER A 66 -5.58 14.85 1.74
N GLU A 67 -5.75 15.75 0.78
CA GLU A 67 -6.94 15.75 -0.09
C GLU A 67 -6.98 14.49 -0.98
N GLU A 68 -5.84 14.09 -1.51
CA GLU A 68 -5.73 12.87 -2.31
C GLU A 68 -6.02 11.61 -1.49
N LEU A 69 -5.51 11.54 -0.27
CA LEU A 69 -5.81 10.46 0.67
C LEU A 69 -7.30 10.44 1.04
N ARG A 70 -7.91 11.59 1.26
CA ARG A 70 -9.35 11.70 1.52
C ARG A 70 -10.16 11.09 0.37
N LEU A 71 -9.83 11.43 -0.87
CA LEU A 71 -10.46 10.84 -2.07
C LEU A 71 -10.22 9.32 -2.15
N THR A 72 -9.03 8.86 -1.76
CA THR A 72 -8.72 7.43 -1.71
C THR A 72 -9.61 6.70 -0.70
N PHE A 73 -9.79 7.24 0.49
CA PHE A 73 -10.71 6.69 1.50
C PHE A 73 -12.17 6.69 1.01
N GLU A 74 -12.57 7.65 0.19
CA GLU A 74 -13.90 7.76 -0.39
C GLU A 74 -14.13 6.82 -1.60
N GLY A 75 -13.10 6.10 -2.03
CA GLY A 75 -13.20 5.12 -3.12
C GLY A 75 -12.93 5.67 -4.52
N ALA A 76 -12.31 6.84 -4.65
CA ALA A 76 -11.96 7.42 -5.96
C ALA A 76 -11.01 6.53 -6.79
N PHE A 77 -10.20 5.70 -6.13
CA PHE A 77 -9.23 4.79 -6.75
C PHE A 77 -9.60 3.32 -6.61
N GLY A 78 -10.86 3.02 -6.35
CA GLY A 78 -11.41 1.68 -6.21
C GLY A 78 -12.28 1.51 -4.97
N ALA A 79 -13.11 0.47 -4.97
CA ALA A 79 -14.03 0.20 -3.89
C ALA A 79 -13.27 -0.12 -2.58
N THR A 80 -13.61 0.60 -1.51
CA THR A 80 -13.03 0.44 -0.18
C THR A 80 -14.04 -0.10 0.83
N THR A 81 -13.54 -0.67 1.91
CA THR A 81 -14.29 -1.05 3.10
C THR A 81 -13.62 -0.46 4.34
N GLU A 82 -14.25 -0.54 5.50
CA GLU A 82 -13.69 0.02 6.76
C GLU A 82 -12.33 -0.58 7.14
N ASP A 83 -12.00 -1.76 6.65
CA ASP A 83 -10.76 -2.48 6.94
C ASP A 83 -9.77 -2.54 5.76
N SER A 84 -9.99 -1.70 4.73
CA SER A 84 -9.17 -1.69 3.50
C SER A 84 -7.75 -1.15 3.71
N PHE A 85 -7.56 -0.21 4.62
CA PHE A 85 -6.27 0.47 4.79
C PHE A 85 -5.66 0.14 6.13
N ILE A 86 -4.37 -0.20 6.13
CA ILE A 86 -3.67 -0.75 7.28
C ILE A 86 -2.39 0.01 7.51
N GLY A 87 -2.14 0.36 8.76
CA GLY A 87 -0.93 1.03 9.20
C GLY A 87 -0.06 0.18 10.12
N ALA A 88 1.23 0.44 10.07
CA ALA A 88 2.23 -0.05 11.01
C ALA A 88 2.68 1.11 11.91
N TRP A 89 2.60 0.91 13.21
CA TRP A 89 2.86 1.93 14.22
C TRP A 89 4.03 1.52 15.13
N ASP A 90 4.95 2.45 15.34
CA ASP A 90 5.95 2.37 16.40
C ASP A 90 5.56 3.38 17.48
N GLY A 91 4.95 2.89 18.57
CA GLY A 91 4.30 3.76 19.54
C GLY A 91 3.21 4.63 18.89
N GLY A 92 3.32 5.95 19.01
CA GLY A 92 2.39 6.90 18.40
C GLY A 92 2.75 7.35 16.97
N THR A 93 3.78 6.77 16.35
CA THR A 93 4.28 7.18 15.03
C THR A 93 3.89 6.17 13.97
N LEU A 94 3.24 6.63 12.90
CA LEU A 94 2.94 5.81 11.72
C LEU A 94 4.21 5.65 10.88
N VAL A 95 4.69 4.42 10.74
CA VAL A 95 5.96 4.10 10.09
C VAL A 95 5.82 3.27 8.82
N GLY A 96 4.64 2.78 8.55
CA GLY A 96 4.31 2.07 7.32
C GLY A 96 2.82 2.05 7.07
N ALA A 97 2.42 1.90 5.81
CA ALA A 97 1.02 1.77 5.43
C ALA A 97 0.86 0.96 4.15
N ILE A 98 -0.23 0.23 4.05
CA ILE A 98 -0.69 -0.42 2.84
C ILE A 98 -2.15 -0.04 2.59
N LEU A 99 -2.41 0.43 1.38
CA LEU A 99 -3.74 0.83 0.93
C LEU A 99 -4.23 -0.19 -0.09
N VAL A 100 -5.27 -0.93 0.24
CA VAL A 100 -5.85 -1.96 -0.64
C VAL A 100 -7.30 -1.63 -0.96
N VAL A 101 -7.68 -1.80 -2.22
CA VAL A 101 -9.07 -1.69 -2.67
C VAL A 101 -9.59 -3.10 -3.01
N ARG A 102 -10.90 -3.31 -2.90
CA ARG A 102 -11.51 -4.61 -3.21
C ARG A 102 -11.56 -4.89 -4.71
N GLU A 103 -11.67 -3.84 -5.50
CA GLU A 103 -11.66 -3.89 -6.97
C GLU A 103 -10.90 -2.69 -7.50
N SER A 104 -10.00 -2.93 -8.42
CA SER A 104 -9.31 -1.87 -9.15
C SER A 104 -10.29 -1.15 -10.08
N PRO A 105 -10.21 0.19 -10.20
CA PRO A 105 -11.01 0.92 -11.16
C PRO A 105 -10.48 0.83 -12.60
N TRP A 106 -9.38 0.14 -12.84
CA TRP A 106 -8.74 0.04 -14.15
C TRP A 106 -9.11 -1.26 -14.85
N ASP A 107 -9.58 -1.15 -16.09
CA ASP A 107 -10.03 -2.27 -16.91
C ASP A 107 -8.94 -3.30 -17.25
N ASP A 108 -7.68 -2.89 -17.17
CA ASP A 108 -6.50 -3.74 -17.43
C ASP A 108 -5.89 -4.37 -16.17
N ALA A 109 -6.49 -4.15 -15.01
CA ALA A 109 -6.10 -4.81 -13.77
C ALA A 109 -6.88 -6.12 -13.60
N PRO A 110 -6.31 -7.11 -12.91
CA PRO A 110 -7.04 -8.33 -12.55
C PRO A 110 -8.25 -8.04 -11.67
N ASP A 111 -9.28 -8.86 -11.80
CA ASP A 111 -10.42 -8.81 -10.89
C ASP A 111 -9.98 -9.10 -9.44
N GLY A 112 -10.55 -8.38 -8.48
CA GLY A 112 -10.32 -8.60 -7.06
C GLY A 112 -9.41 -7.57 -6.38
N PRO A 113 -8.89 -7.89 -5.20
CA PRO A 113 -8.13 -6.95 -4.38
C PRO A 113 -6.87 -6.46 -5.07
N PHE A 114 -6.65 -5.16 -4.92
CA PHE A 114 -5.55 -4.46 -5.56
C PHE A 114 -4.86 -3.51 -4.57
N VAL A 115 -3.54 -3.61 -4.45
CA VAL A 115 -2.74 -2.68 -3.65
C VAL A 115 -2.56 -1.39 -4.42
N VAL A 116 -3.12 -0.31 -3.90
CA VAL A 116 -2.99 1.04 -4.46
C VAL A 116 -1.64 1.64 -4.07
N ASP A 117 -1.21 1.43 -2.83
CA ASP A 117 0.07 1.93 -2.32
C ASP A 117 0.59 1.06 -1.18
N LEU A 118 1.91 0.93 -1.08
CA LEU A 118 2.64 0.31 0.02
C LEU A 118 3.88 1.15 0.31
N ILE A 119 3.90 1.76 1.48
CA ILE A 119 4.96 2.68 1.88
C ILE A 119 5.50 2.34 3.27
N VAL A 120 6.80 2.57 3.46
CA VAL A 120 7.50 2.44 4.74
C VAL A 120 8.43 3.64 4.89
N ALA A 121 8.41 4.27 6.07
CA ALA A 121 9.31 5.36 6.39
C ALA A 121 10.77 4.95 6.15
N PRO A 122 11.63 5.82 5.58
CA PRO A 122 13.00 5.48 5.21
C PRO A 122 13.81 4.82 6.33
N ASP A 123 13.72 5.34 7.55
CA ASP A 123 14.46 4.83 8.72
C ASP A 123 13.94 3.47 9.24
N TYR A 124 12.79 3.03 8.76
CA TYR A 124 12.14 1.78 9.15
C TYR A 124 12.21 0.69 8.08
N ARG A 125 12.85 0.97 6.95
CA ARG A 125 13.03 -0.01 5.86
C ARG A 125 13.96 -1.14 6.28
N ARG A 126 13.80 -2.30 5.61
CA ARG A 126 14.59 -3.53 5.85
C ARG A 126 14.41 -4.11 7.26
N ARG A 127 13.26 -3.85 7.88
CA ARG A 127 12.88 -4.38 9.19
C ARG A 127 11.69 -5.34 9.15
N GLY A 128 11.21 -5.72 7.95
CA GLY A 128 10.09 -6.63 7.76
C GLY A 128 8.70 -5.99 7.89
N ILE A 129 8.59 -4.65 7.92
CA ILE A 129 7.31 -3.95 8.06
C ILE A 129 6.44 -4.14 6.82
N ALA A 130 7.00 -3.97 5.62
CA ALA A 130 6.27 -4.18 4.38
C ALA A 130 5.73 -5.62 4.27
N THR A 131 6.54 -6.60 4.62
CA THR A 131 6.13 -8.02 4.66
C THR A 131 5.00 -8.26 5.64
N ALA A 132 5.05 -7.67 6.84
CA ALA A 132 3.98 -7.77 7.83
C ALA A 132 2.67 -7.11 7.35
N LEU A 133 2.75 -5.96 6.70
CA LEU A 133 1.59 -5.28 6.11
C LEU A 133 0.95 -6.11 5.00
N VAL A 134 1.73 -6.67 4.09
CA VAL A 134 1.22 -7.55 3.02
C VAL A 134 0.57 -8.81 3.61
N SER A 135 1.16 -9.41 4.63
CA SER A 135 0.59 -10.57 5.32
C SER A 135 -0.77 -10.25 5.97
N GLU A 136 -0.91 -9.09 6.60
CA GLU A 136 -2.18 -8.64 7.18
C GLU A 136 -3.25 -8.42 6.10
N VAL A 137 -2.88 -7.76 4.98
CA VAL A 137 -3.77 -7.57 3.83
C VAL A 137 -4.22 -8.91 3.25
N ALA A 138 -3.30 -9.87 3.08
CA ALA A 138 -3.65 -11.19 2.58
C ALA A 138 -4.70 -11.88 3.45
N SER A 139 -4.58 -11.77 4.77
CA SER A 139 -5.57 -12.30 5.71
C SER A 139 -6.95 -11.63 5.52
N ARG A 140 -6.99 -10.32 5.38
CA ARG A 140 -8.25 -9.57 5.17
C ARG A 140 -8.89 -9.88 3.83
N CYS A 141 -8.11 -9.92 2.76
CA CYS A 141 -8.59 -10.30 1.43
C CYS A 141 -9.19 -11.71 1.41
N SER A 142 -8.57 -12.66 2.13
CA SER A 142 -9.13 -14.00 2.30
C SER A 142 -10.47 -13.98 3.03
N GLN A 143 -10.62 -13.16 4.07
CA GLN A 143 -11.90 -12.96 4.78
C GLN A 143 -12.96 -12.32 3.88
N TRP A 144 -12.58 -11.51 2.91
CA TRP A 144 -13.49 -10.95 1.90
C TRP A 144 -13.91 -11.98 0.84
N GLY A 145 -13.31 -13.18 0.83
CA GLY A 145 -13.63 -14.25 -0.09
C GLY A 145 -12.80 -14.28 -1.37
N PHE A 146 -11.64 -13.63 -1.37
CA PHE A 146 -10.71 -13.65 -2.50
C PHE A 146 -9.56 -14.64 -2.29
N ASP A 147 -8.91 -15.04 -3.37
CA ASP A 147 -7.80 -16.00 -3.38
C ASP A 147 -6.47 -15.38 -3.82
N THR A 148 -6.52 -14.19 -4.41
CA THR A 148 -5.36 -13.49 -4.98
C THR A 148 -5.31 -12.03 -4.60
N LEU A 149 -4.11 -11.46 -4.64
CA LEU A 149 -3.84 -10.03 -4.47
C LEU A 149 -3.00 -9.57 -5.65
N ALA A 150 -3.35 -8.42 -6.23
CA ALA A 150 -2.59 -7.80 -7.31
C ALA A 150 -2.07 -6.42 -6.92
N LEU A 151 -1.07 -5.97 -7.64
CA LEU A 151 -0.50 -4.63 -7.53
C LEU A 151 0.14 -4.19 -8.85
N ARG A 152 0.40 -2.89 -8.98
CA ARG A 152 1.27 -2.37 -10.03
C ARG A 152 2.57 -1.87 -9.46
N LEU A 153 3.64 -2.15 -10.18
CA LEU A 153 5.00 -1.74 -9.85
C LEU A 153 5.57 -0.92 -11.00
N ASP A 154 6.07 0.27 -10.67
CA ASP A 154 6.92 1.03 -11.60
C ASP A 154 8.25 0.28 -11.78
N ARG A 155 8.60 -0.05 -13.01
CA ARG A 155 9.83 -0.78 -13.35
C ARG A 155 11.12 -0.10 -12.89
N ARG A 156 11.05 1.19 -12.57
CA ARG A 156 12.18 1.97 -12.06
C ARG A 156 12.49 1.70 -10.58
N HIS A 157 11.57 1.12 -9.82
CA HIS A 157 11.74 0.79 -8.40
C HIS A 157 12.28 -0.63 -8.19
N GLY A 158 13.55 -0.84 -8.52
CA GLY A 158 14.19 -2.17 -8.45
C GLY A 158 14.15 -2.83 -7.06
N GLY A 159 14.27 -2.06 -5.99
CA GLY A 159 14.19 -2.59 -4.61
C GLY A 159 12.81 -3.11 -4.22
N ALA A 160 11.76 -2.49 -4.73
CA ALA A 160 10.40 -2.97 -4.51
C ALA A 160 10.13 -4.28 -5.27
N ARG A 161 10.68 -4.43 -6.48
CA ARG A 161 10.57 -5.65 -7.27
C ARG A 161 11.16 -6.87 -6.56
N GLU A 162 12.33 -6.71 -5.94
CA GLU A 162 12.96 -7.79 -5.16
C GLU A 162 12.08 -8.21 -3.99
N LEU A 163 11.52 -7.24 -3.25
CA LEU A 163 10.60 -7.51 -2.15
C LEU A 163 9.38 -8.33 -2.63
N TYR A 164 8.72 -7.89 -3.69
CA TYR A 164 7.53 -8.58 -4.19
C TYR A 164 7.84 -9.98 -4.74
N SER A 165 8.97 -10.14 -5.40
CA SER A 165 9.44 -11.46 -5.87
C SER A 165 9.66 -12.42 -4.70
N VAL A 166 10.31 -11.96 -3.62
CA VAL A 166 10.53 -12.77 -2.40
C VAL A 166 9.22 -13.13 -1.72
N LEU A 167 8.22 -12.23 -1.76
CA LEU A 167 6.89 -12.48 -1.21
C LEU A 167 6.04 -13.44 -2.05
N GLY A 168 6.45 -13.75 -3.28
CA GLY A 168 5.74 -14.68 -4.16
C GLY A 168 4.84 -14.01 -5.19
N PHE A 169 5.01 -12.71 -5.43
CA PHE A 169 4.35 -12.02 -6.54
C PHE A 169 5.04 -12.36 -7.87
N GLU A 170 4.22 -12.65 -8.87
CA GLU A 170 4.64 -12.93 -10.24
C GLU A 170 4.00 -11.96 -11.23
N GLU A 171 4.69 -11.69 -12.34
CA GLU A 171 4.16 -10.85 -13.40
C GLU A 171 3.00 -11.53 -14.11
N ILE A 172 1.94 -10.78 -14.35
CA ILE A 172 0.85 -11.20 -15.22
C ILE A 172 1.28 -10.95 -16.67
N ALA A 173 1.28 -12.01 -17.44
CA ALA A 173 1.60 -11.96 -18.86
C ALA A 173 0.55 -11.19 -19.67
#